data_d98b71d48f4e29fde8aed2ab564b61c7
#
_entry.id   d98b71d48f4e29fde8aed2ab564b61c7
#
_cell.length_a   1.000
_cell.length_b   1.000
_cell.length_c   1.000
_cell.angle_alpha   90.00
_cell.angle_beta   90.00
_cell.angle_gamma   90.00
#
_symmetry.space_group_name_H-M   'P 1'
#
loop_
_entity.id
_entity.type
_entity.pdbx_description
1 polymer ?
#
loop_
_entity_poly.entity_id
_entity_poly.type
_entity_poly.pdbx_seq_one_letter_code
_entity_poly.pdbx_strand_id
1 'polypeptide(L)'
;MGASALTLVACDNSQEVGVFESIDQCVDKAGFTRDVCEANQKVAQSEHIRVSPKYTSLSDCETDFGSEKCEVAPQRTTSGGSVFMPMMMGYMMGNMLSGGSRVATQPLYRSRDDARNFRTGDNQKVSGKTGVTRVAGHTTRAPSTKTRTIRRGGFGSAARASAGRFRSFRGFGG
;
A
#
# COMPACT_ATOMS: atom_id res chain seq x y z
N MET A 1 -43.85 -28.01 12.21
CA MET A 1 -43.38 -26.62 12.08
C MET A 1 -41.87 -26.68 11.95
N GLY A 2 -41.35 -26.63 10.73
CA GLY A 2 -39.91 -26.73 10.45
C GLY A 2 -39.34 -25.33 10.31
N ALA A 3 -38.42 -24.92 11.20
CA ALA A 3 -37.67 -23.67 11.09
C ALA A 3 -36.49 -23.93 10.15
N SER A 4 -36.55 -23.40 8.93
CA SER A 4 -35.42 -23.37 8.00
C SER A 4 -34.46 -22.25 8.46
N ALA A 5 -33.30 -22.65 9.00
CA ALA A 5 -32.23 -21.73 9.27
C ALA A 5 -31.55 -21.33 7.95
N LEU A 6 -31.75 -20.10 7.49
CA LEU A 6 -30.98 -19.50 6.43
C LEU A 6 -29.58 -19.20 6.96
N THR A 7 -28.58 -20.00 6.58
CA THR A 7 -27.17 -19.69 6.78
C THR A 7 -26.77 -18.60 5.80
N LEU A 8 -26.55 -17.38 6.29
CA LEU A 8 -25.92 -16.29 5.53
C LEU A 8 -24.45 -16.67 5.30
N VAL A 9 -24.13 -17.14 4.10
CA VAL A 9 -22.75 -17.28 3.64
C VAL A 9 -22.22 -15.88 3.42
N ALA A 10 -21.46 -15.36 4.39
CA ALA A 10 -20.71 -14.14 4.20
C ALA A 10 -19.65 -14.40 3.12
N CYS A 11 -19.75 -13.74 1.98
CA CYS A 11 -18.74 -13.76 0.93
C CYS A 11 -17.45 -13.13 1.49
N ASP A 12 -16.51 -13.96 1.93
CA ASP A 12 -15.16 -13.50 2.32
C ASP A 12 -14.43 -13.07 1.03
N ASN A 13 -14.36 -11.76 0.81
CA ASN A 13 -13.65 -11.16 -0.32
C ASN A 13 -12.15 -10.95 0.02
N SER A 14 -11.56 -11.87 0.77
CA SER A 14 -10.11 -11.86 1.04
C SER A 14 -9.34 -12.48 -0.12
N GLN A 15 -8.14 -11.95 -0.35
CA GLN A 15 -7.22 -12.44 -1.39
C GLN A 15 -5.92 -12.89 -0.74
N GLU A 16 -5.36 -14.00 -1.20
CA GLU A 16 -4.05 -14.46 -0.78
C GLU A 16 -2.96 -13.75 -1.59
N VAL A 17 -1.97 -13.21 -0.87
CA VAL A 17 -0.87 -12.43 -1.44
C VAL A 17 0.45 -12.77 -0.76
N GLY A 18 1.56 -12.60 -1.48
CA GLY A 18 2.89 -12.58 -0.91
C GLY A 18 3.29 -11.14 -0.55
N VAL A 19 3.84 -10.94 0.65
CA VAL A 19 4.40 -9.65 1.12
C VAL A 19 5.86 -9.89 1.47
N PHE A 20 6.78 -9.21 0.77
CA PHE A 20 8.22 -9.44 0.91
C PHE A 20 9.00 -8.12 0.95
N GLU A 21 10.10 -8.10 1.71
CA GLU A 21 11.06 -6.99 1.77
C GLU A 21 12.24 -7.21 0.83
N SER A 22 12.53 -8.48 0.49
CA SER A 22 13.64 -8.86 -0.38
C SER A 22 13.31 -10.05 -1.27
N ILE A 23 14.14 -10.29 -2.28
CA ILE A 23 14.07 -11.46 -3.15
C ILE A 23 14.25 -12.75 -2.32
N ASP A 24 15.21 -12.77 -1.41
CA ASP A 24 15.49 -13.95 -0.59
C ASP A 24 14.28 -14.32 0.30
N GLN A 25 13.61 -13.32 0.89
CA GLN A 25 12.36 -13.58 1.62
C GLN A 25 11.25 -14.16 0.73
N CYS A 26 11.17 -13.75 -0.54
CA CYS A 26 10.19 -14.27 -1.49
C CYS A 26 10.48 -15.74 -1.81
N VAL A 27 11.75 -16.10 -2.03
CA VAL A 27 12.17 -17.49 -2.26
C VAL A 27 11.91 -18.35 -1.02
N ASP A 28 12.39 -17.89 0.15
CA ASP A 28 12.38 -18.70 1.38
C ASP A 28 10.98 -18.89 1.97
N LYS A 29 10.13 -17.83 1.92
CA LYS A 29 8.83 -17.83 2.61
C LYS A 29 7.66 -18.26 1.72
N ALA A 30 7.82 -18.23 0.41
CA ALA A 30 6.74 -18.57 -0.53
C ALA A 30 7.12 -19.69 -1.51
N GLY A 31 8.38 -20.12 -1.54
CA GLY A 31 8.84 -21.19 -2.42
C GLY A 31 8.84 -20.81 -3.91
N PHE A 32 8.80 -19.52 -4.23
CA PHE A 32 8.93 -19.07 -5.61
C PHE A 32 10.37 -19.18 -6.10
N THR A 33 10.56 -19.34 -7.40
CA THR A 33 11.90 -19.26 -7.98
C THR A 33 12.44 -17.83 -7.89
N ARG A 34 13.77 -17.69 -7.83
CA ARG A 34 14.43 -16.38 -7.77
C ARG A 34 14.00 -15.48 -8.94
N ASP A 35 13.92 -16.02 -10.16
CA ASP A 35 13.52 -15.28 -11.36
C ASP A 35 12.10 -14.67 -11.23
N VAL A 36 11.16 -15.41 -10.66
CA VAL A 36 9.79 -14.93 -10.38
C VAL A 36 9.83 -13.80 -9.36
N CYS A 37 10.60 -13.94 -8.30
CA CYS A 37 10.74 -12.93 -7.25
C CYS A 37 11.38 -11.65 -7.79
N GLU A 38 12.43 -11.76 -8.60
CA GLU A 38 13.11 -10.63 -9.26
C GLU A 38 12.18 -9.91 -10.24
N ALA A 39 11.47 -10.65 -11.08
CA ALA A 39 10.53 -10.07 -12.03
C ALA A 39 9.44 -9.25 -11.30
N ASN A 40 8.86 -9.78 -10.23
CA ASN A 40 7.85 -9.07 -9.45
C ASN A 40 8.42 -7.86 -8.70
N GLN A 41 9.65 -7.97 -8.16
CA GLN A 41 10.31 -6.82 -7.52
C GLN A 41 10.56 -5.69 -8.53
N LYS A 42 11.02 -6.00 -9.76
CA LYS A 42 11.20 -5.01 -10.84
C LYS A 42 9.87 -4.33 -11.23
N VAL A 43 8.78 -5.10 -11.30
CA VAL A 43 7.45 -4.52 -11.53
C VAL A 43 7.07 -3.57 -10.39
N ALA A 44 7.25 -3.97 -9.12
CA ALA A 44 6.99 -3.11 -7.98
C ALA A 44 7.84 -1.83 -7.99
N GLN A 45 9.11 -1.90 -8.38
CA GLN A 45 10.00 -0.75 -8.52
C GLN A 45 9.52 0.22 -9.62
N SER A 46 9.08 -0.30 -10.76
CA SER A 46 8.53 0.54 -11.83
C SER A 46 7.22 1.22 -11.41
N GLU A 47 6.34 0.49 -10.72
CA GLU A 47 5.11 1.04 -10.17
C GLU A 47 5.38 2.03 -9.03
N HIS A 48 6.45 1.84 -8.25
CA HIS A 48 6.84 2.76 -7.18
C HIS A 48 6.96 4.22 -7.67
N ILE A 49 7.60 4.43 -8.80
CA ILE A 49 7.72 5.76 -9.39
C ILE A 49 6.34 6.36 -9.71
N ARG A 50 5.39 5.54 -10.11
CA ARG A 50 4.05 5.95 -10.56
C ARG A 50 3.07 6.18 -9.42
N VAL A 51 3.07 5.32 -8.41
CA VAL A 51 2.01 5.25 -7.40
C VAL A 51 2.44 5.66 -5.99
N SER A 52 3.73 5.94 -5.77
CA SER A 52 4.20 6.39 -4.45
C SER A 52 3.54 7.70 -4.03
N PRO A 53 3.28 7.90 -2.74
CA PRO A 53 2.89 9.21 -2.21
C PRO A 53 3.91 10.28 -2.62
N LYS A 54 3.46 11.46 -3.02
CA LYS A 54 4.31 12.57 -3.50
C LYS A 54 4.21 13.76 -2.57
N TYR A 55 5.35 14.38 -2.25
CA TYR A 55 5.48 15.55 -1.37
C TYR A 55 6.25 16.67 -2.07
N THR A 56 5.90 17.91 -1.80
CA THR A 56 6.66 19.08 -2.28
C THR A 56 7.84 19.44 -1.37
N SER A 57 7.92 18.83 -0.19
CA SER A 57 8.95 19.06 0.81
C SER A 57 9.52 17.73 1.31
N LEU A 58 10.84 17.65 1.42
CA LEU A 58 11.53 16.50 2.05
C LEU A 58 11.06 16.36 3.51
N SER A 59 10.99 17.46 4.24
CA SER A 59 10.58 17.47 5.66
C SER A 59 9.15 16.92 5.86
N ASP A 60 8.22 17.20 4.96
CA ASP A 60 6.86 16.65 5.05
C ASP A 60 6.85 15.13 4.80
N CYS A 61 7.62 14.68 3.82
CA CYS A 61 7.79 13.25 3.55
C CYS A 61 8.42 12.53 4.77
N GLU A 62 9.50 13.05 5.32
CA GLU A 62 10.18 12.47 6.48
C GLU A 62 9.33 12.52 7.76
N THR A 63 8.45 13.48 7.87
CA THR A 63 7.47 13.51 8.97
C THR A 63 6.55 12.30 8.94
N ASP A 64 6.11 11.89 7.76
CA ASP A 64 5.18 10.77 7.58
C ASP A 64 5.90 9.41 7.54
N PHE A 65 7.14 9.35 7.04
CA PHE A 65 7.87 8.08 6.84
C PHE A 65 9.10 7.90 7.72
N GLY A 66 9.63 8.95 8.31
CA GLY A 66 10.84 8.97 9.14
C GLY A 66 12.03 9.59 8.41
N SER A 67 13.02 10.04 9.18
CA SER A 67 14.26 10.61 8.66
C SER A 67 14.98 9.62 7.74
N GLU A 68 15.54 10.14 6.66
CA GLU A 68 16.30 9.35 5.67
C GLU A 68 15.48 8.23 4.96
N LYS A 69 14.14 8.28 5.05
CA LYS A 69 13.25 7.32 4.39
C LYS A 69 12.57 7.89 3.14
N CYS A 70 13.05 9.02 2.68
CA CYS A 70 12.51 9.71 1.51
C CYS A 70 13.61 9.99 0.48
N GLU A 71 13.23 9.98 -0.78
CA GLU A 71 14.09 10.23 -1.92
C GLU A 71 13.45 11.24 -2.89
N VAL A 72 14.27 11.79 -3.78
CA VAL A 72 13.78 12.69 -4.84
C VAL A 72 13.09 11.86 -5.90
N ALA A 73 11.83 12.18 -6.19
CA ALA A 73 11.09 11.55 -7.28
C ALA A 73 11.64 12.01 -8.65
N PRO A 74 11.59 11.14 -9.68
CA PRO A 74 11.97 11.55 -11.04
C PRO A 74 11.07 12.66 -11.60
N GLN A 75 9.83 12.78 -11.12
CA GLN A 75 8.88 13.80 -11.54
C GLN A 75 9.22 15.15 -10.86
N ARG A 76 8.85 16.25 -11.53
CA ARG A 76 8.92 17.60 -10.99
C ARG A 76 7.53 18.21 -10.88
N THR A 77 7.39 19.24 -10.07
CA THR A 77 6.16 20.06 -10.06
C THR A 77 6.02 20.81 -11.39
N THR A 78 4.82 21.31 -11.68
CA THR A 78 4.56 22.15 -12.87
C THR A 78 5.40 23.43 -12.89
N SER A 79 5.82 23.90 -11.72
CA SER A 79 6.76 25.05 -11.55
C SER A 79 8.25 24.65 -11.56
N GLY A 80 8.59 23.40 -11.84
CA GLY A 80 9.97 22.91 -11.93
C GLY A 80 10.60 22.49 -10.59
N GLY A 81 9.89 22.61 -9.46
CA GLY A 81 10.37 22.21 -8.14
C GLY A 81 10.54 20.71 -7.97
N SER A 82 11.40 20.30 -7.03
CA SER A 82 11.60 18.90 -6.69
C SER A 82 10.34 18.32 -6.02
N VAL A 83 10.10 17.04 -6.29
CA VAL A 83 9.09 16.22 -5.64
C VAL A 83 9.80 15.13 -4.86
N PHE A 84 9.32 14.83 -3.67
CA PHE A 84 9.87 13.80 -2.78
C PHE A 84 8.88 12.66 -2.63
N MET A 85 9.39 11.45 -2.44
CA MET A 85 8.60 10.25 -2.24
C MET A 85 9.26 9.34 -1.20
N PRO A 86 8.50 8.52 -0.46
CA PRO A 86 9.08 7.56 0.47
C PRO A 86 9.82 6.46 -0.28
N MET A 87 10.86 5.91 0.31
CA MET A 87 11.51 4.70 -0.20
C MET A 87 10.54 3.51 -0.11
N MET A 88 10.64 2.59 -1.06
CA MET A 88 9.92 1.33 -1.06
C MET A 88 10.45 0.43 0.07
N MET A 89 9.58 -0.01 0.98
CA MET A 89 9.94 -0.86 2.12
C MET A 89 9.67 -2.34 1.89
N GLY A 90 9.05 -2.68 0.79
CA GLY A 90 8.71 -4.03 0.37
C GLY A 90 7.79 -4.01 -0.83
N TYR A 91 7.35 -5.17 -1.25
CA TYR A 91 6.41 -5.32 -2.34
C TYR A 91 5.36 -6.39 -2.04
N MET A 92 4.19 -6.23 -2.63
CA MET A 92 3.13 -7.22 -2.64
C MET A 92 3.03 -7.83 -4.04
N MET A 93 2.90 -9.14 -4.10
CA MET A 93 2.61 -9.86 -5.33
C MET A 93 1.41 -10.78 -5.13
N GLY A 94 0.64 -10.99 -6.18
CA GLY A 94 -0.45 -11.94 -6.18
C GLY A 94 0.05 -13.36 -6.08
N ASN A 95 -0.76 -14.20 -5.48
CA ASN A 95 -0.47 -15.62 -5.46
C ASN A 95 -0.74 -16.25 -6.84
N MET A 96 0.32 -16.64 -7.52
CA MET A 96 0.22 -17.40 -8.78
C MET A 96 -0.34 -18.80 -8.55
N LEU A 97 -0.51 -19.25 -7.29
CA LEU A 97 -0.99 -20.57 -6.90
C LEU A 97 -2.52 -20.68 -6.91
N SER A 98 -3.25 -19.56 -6.86
CA SER A 98 -4.72 -19.54 -6.80
C SER A 98 -5.34 -19.21 -8.16
N GLY A 99 -5.00 -19.92 -9.21
CA GLY A 99 -5.62 -19.92 -10.52
C GLY A 99 -6.69 -18.87 -10.84
N GLY A 100 -6.35 -17.59 -10.95
CA GLY A 100 -7.28 -16.60 -11.49
C GLY A 100 -7.36 -15.23 -10.85
N SER A 101 -6.86 -14.99 -9.65
CA SER A 101 -6.91 -13.66 -9.05
C SER A 101 -5.78 -12.78 -9.60
N ARG A 102 -6.16 -11.77 -10.38
CA ARG A 102 -5.24 -10.74 -10.88
C ARG A 102 -4.91 -9.74 -9.77
N VAL A 103 -4.14 -10.17 -8.79
CA VAL A 103 -3.57 -9.25 -7.80
C VAL A 103 -2.42 -8.50 -8.46
N ALA A 104 -2.53 -7.20 -8.54
CA ALA A 104 -1.47 -6.37 -9.09
C ALA A 104 -0.24 -6.39 -8.17
N THR A 105 0.93 -6.66 -8.75
CA THR A 105 2.19 -6.44 -8.05
C THR A 105 2.37 -4.95 -7.79
N GLN A 106 2.64 -4.58 -6.53
CA GLN A 106 2.72 -3.18 -6.14
C GLN A 106 3.73 -2.92 -5.02
N PRO A 107 4.30 -1.70 -4.96
CA PRO A 107 5.20 -1.31 -3.90
C PRO A 107 4.46 -1.14 -2.58
N LEU A 108 5.16 -1.39 -1.49
CA LEU A 108 4.65 -1.24 -0.13
C LEU A 108 5.52 -0.27 0.68
N TYR A 109 4.86 0.44 1.58
CA TYR A 109 5.44 1.47 2.44
C TYR A 109 5.13 1.19 3.90
N ARG A 110 5.91 1.80 4.79
CA ARG A 110 5.61 1.86 6.23
C ARG A 110 5.64 3.31 6.66
N SER A 111 4.57 3.78 7.28
CA SER A 111 4.54 5.12 7.86
C SER A 111 5.15 5.14 9.26
N ARG A 112 5.67 6.29 9.67
CA ARG A 112 6.26 6.48 10.99
C ARG A 112 5.29 6.19 12.13
N ASP A 113 4.03 6.57 11.98
CA ASP A 113 2.97 6.37 12.96
C ASP A 113 2.44 4.93 13.02
N ASP A 114 2.77 4.10 12.01
CA ASP A 114 2.38 2.69 11.93
C ASP A 114 3.50 1.84 11.30
N ALA A 115 4.68 1.91 11.88
CA ALA A 115 5.90 1.26 11.35
C ALA A 115 5.82 -0.28 11.29
N ARG A 116 4.86 -0.89 11.99
CA ARG A 116 4.66 -2.33 11.98
C ARG A 116 3.88 -2.85 10.78
N ASN A 117 3.10 -2.02 10.12
CA ASN A 117 2.23 -2.45 9.05
C ASN A 117 2.67 -1.91 7.70
N PHE A 118 2.67 -2.77 6.69
CA PHE A 118 2.78 -2.37 5.31
C PHE A 118 1.50 -1.71 4.81
N ARG A 119 1.66 -0.72 3.94
CA ARG A 119 0.58 0.01 3.28
C ARG A 119 0.85 0.14 1.78
N THR A 120 -0.22 0.16 1.00
CA THR A 120 -0.17 0.48 -0.44
C THR A 120 0.07 1.97 -0.67
N GLY A 121 0.35 2.39 -1.91
CA GLY A 121 0.44 3.80 -2.28
C GLY A 121 -0.84 4.61 -1.96
N ASP A 122 -2.00 3.97 -2.00
CA ASP A 122 -3.30 4.55 -1.60
C ASP A 122 -3.56 4.49 -0.08
N ASN A 123 -2.52 4.28 0.72
CA ASN A 123 -2.59 4.22 2.19
C ASN A 123 -3.51 3.11 2.75
N GLN A 124 -3.74 2.02 1.99
CA GLN A 124 -4.48 0.87 2.51
C GLN A 124 -3.56 -0.02 3.33
N LYS A 125 -3.99 -0.40 4.54
CA LYS A 125 -3.24 -1.35 5.37
C LYS A 125 -3.29 -2.75 4.75
N VAL A 126 -2.13 -3.37 4.58
CA VAL A 126 -1.95 -4.70 3.98
C VAL A 126 -1.71 -5.75 5.06
N SER A 127 -0.53 -5.73 5.67
CA SER A 127 -0.11 -6.73 6.66
C SER A 127 0.99 -6.18 7.56
N GLY A 128 1.11 -6.70 8.78
CA GLY A 128 2.28 -6.49 9.65
C GLY A 128 3.35 -7.58 9.50
N LYS A 129 3.10 -8.60 8.67
CA LYS A 129 3.98 -9.75 8.51
C LYS A 129 4.42 -9.90 7.05
N THR A 130 5.62 -10.43 6.85
CA THR A 130 6.12 -10.87 5.54
C THR A 130 5.81 -12.34 5.31
N GLY A 131 5.74 -12.77 4.05
CA GLY A 131 5.36 -14.10 3.62
C GLY A 131 3.96 -14.12 2.97
N VAL A 132 3.44 -15.32 2.77
CA VAL A 132 2.09 -15.51 2.24
C VAL A 132 1.06 -15.16 3.31
N THR A 133 0.07 -14.33 2.96
CA THR A 133 -0.96 -13.86 3.89
C THR A 133 -2.26 -13.54 3.16
N ARG A 134 -3.37 -13.47 3.91
CA ARG A 134 -4.66 -13.04 3.38
C ARG A 134 -4.89 -11.57 3.68
N VAL A 135 -5.36 -10.83 2.68
CA VAL A 135 -5.66 -9.40 2.77
C VAL A 135 -7.05 -9.12 2.21
N ALA A 136 -7.65 -8.03 2.61
CA ALA A 136 -8.94 -7.61 2.06
C ALA A 136 -8.80 -7.31 0.55
N GLY A 137 -9.74 -7.77 -0.26
CA GLY A 137 -9.67 -7.66 -1.72
C GLY A 137 -9.53 -6.23 -2.25
N HIS A 138 -9.93 -5.21 -1.48
CA HIS A 138 -9.72 -3.82 -1.89
C HIS A 138 -8.23 -3.39 -1.85
N THR A 139 -7.37 -4.06 -1.05
CA THR A 139 -5.94 -3.76 -0.97
C THR A 139 -5.14 -4.33 -2.14
N THR A 140 -5.73 -5.28 -2.88
CA THR A 140 -5.08 -5.94 -4.02
C THR A 140 -5.31 -5.25 -5.35
N ARG A 141 -6.13 -4.20 -5.37
CA ARG A 141 -6.36 -3.38 -6.54
C ARG A 141 -5.11 -2.57 -6.87
N ALA A 142 -4.86 -2.35 -8.16
CA ALA A 142 -3.80 -1.46 -8.59
C ALA A 142 -3.99 -0.08 -7.96
N PRO A 143 -2.97 0.50 -7.32
CA PRO A 143 -3.05 1.85 -6.76
C PRO A 143 -3.35 2.88 -7.84
N SER A 144 -3.96 3.98 -7.45
CA SER A 144 -4.24 5.09 -8.37
C SER A 144 -2.93 5.69 -8.89
N THR A 145 -2.84 5.86 -10.21
CA THR A 145 -1.74 6.61 -10.84
C THR A 145 -1.99 8.12 -10.85
N LYS A 146 -3.17 8.56 -10.43
CA LYS A 146 -3.47 9.99 -10.23
C LYS A 146 -2.80 10.45 -8.95
N THR A 147 -1.50 10.72 -9.03
CA THR A 147 -0.71 11.20 -7.90
C THR A 147 -1.12 12.62 -7.55
N ARG A 148 -1.77 12.77 -6.43
CA ARG A 148 -1.98 14.06 -5.78
C ARG A 148 -0.86 14.26 -4.78
N THR A 149 -0.25 15.46 -4.80
CA THR A 149 0.74 15.81 -3.78
C THR A 149 0.12 15.75 -2.39
N ILE A 150 0.78 15.02 -1.49
CA ILE A 150 0.34 14.84 -0.13
C ILE A 150 0.98 15.93 0.74
N ARG A 151 0.23 16.45 1.68
CA ARG A 151 0.73 17.33 2.74
C ARG A 151 1.12 16.48 3.95
N ARG A 152 1.93 17.08 4.82
CA ARG A 152 2.28 16.51 6.12
C ARG A 152 1.06 15.92 6.84
N GLY A 153 1.19 14.71 7.37
CA GLY A 153 0.10 13.98 8.02
C GLY A 153 -0.93 13.40 7.05
N GLY A 154 -0.63 13.36 5.75
CA GLY A 154 -1.53 12.83 4.71
C GLY A 154 -1.40 11.33 4.45
N PHE A 155 -0.45 10.65 5.11
CA PHE A 155 -0.24 9.21 4.99
C PHE A 155 -0.20 8.56 6.38
N GLY A 156 -0.33 7.24 6.44
CA GLY A 156 -0.33 6.47 7.68
C GLY A 156 -1.69 6.38 8.35
N SER A 157 -1.70 6.02 9.62
CA SER A 157 -2.91 5.87 10.44
C SER A 157 -3.54 7.23 10.77
N ALA A 158 -2.73 8.25 10.98
CA ALA A 158 -3.15 9.61 11.31
C ALA A 158 -3.96 10.27 10.17
N ALA A 159 -3.67 9.96 8.92
CA ALA A 159 -4.41 10.50 7.77
C ALA A 159 -5.90 10.16 7.80
N ARG A 160 -6.28 8.98 8.29
CA ARG A 160 -7.68 8.57 8.43
C ARG A 160 -8.40 9.31 9.56
N ALA A 161 -7.71 9.57 10.67
CA ALA A 161 -8.26 10.31 11.80
C ALA A 161 -8.57 11.78 11.42
N SER A 162 -7.72 12.39 10.61
CA SER A 162 -7.91 13.75 10.08
C SER A 162 -9.11 13.84 9.15
N ALA A 163 -9.30 12.85 8.26
CA ALA A 163 -10.44 12.81 7.34
C ALA A 163 -11.79 12.62 8.06
N GLY A 164 -11.80 11.89 9.17
CA GLY A 164 -12.99 11.69 9.99
C GLY A 164 -13.47 12.96 10.70
N ARG A 165 -12.54 13.80 11.17
CA ARG A 165 -12.88 15.07 11.86
C ARG A 165 -13.52 16.10 10.92
N PHE A 166 -13.12 16.17 9.67
CA PHE A 166 -13.71 17.08 8.69
C PHE A 166 -15.13 16.70 8.28
N ARG A 167 -15.52 15.44 8.38
CA ARG A 167 -16.90 15.01 8.12
C ARG A 167 -17.87 15.37 9.25
N SER A 168 -17.41 15.40 10.50
CA SER A 168 -18.26 15.74 11.68
C SER A 168 -18.67 17.21 11.72
N PHE A 169 -17.94 18.13 11.11
CA PHE A 169 -18.25 19.56 11.14
C PHE A 169 -19.24 20.05 10.07
N ARG A 170 -19.62 19.19 9.10
CA ARG A 170 -20.57 19.55 8.04
C ARG A 170 -22.04 19.23 8.36
N GLY A 171 -22.35 18.79 9.58
CA GLY A 171 -23.69 18.34 9.99
C GLY A 171 -24.45 19.28 10.91
N PHE A 172 -23.98 20.51 11.17
CA PHE A 172 -24.71 21.48 11.99
C PHE A 172 -24.80 22.82 11.26
N GLY A 173 -25.87 22.98 10.47
CA GLY A 173 -26.16 24.23 9.77
C GLY A 173 -27.31 24.03 8.81
N GLY A 174 -28.51 24.11 9.34
CA GLY A 174 -29.78 24.16 8.64
C GLY A 174 -30.81 24.76 9.53
#